data_bf3736bb2c866bd90752467c5dc5e1d0
#
_entry.id   bf3736bb2c866bd90752467c5dc5e1d0
#
_cell.length_a   1.000
_cell.length_b   1.000
_cell.length_c   1.000
_cell.angle_alpha   90.00
_cell.angle_beta   90.00
_cell.angle_gamma   90.00
#
_symmetry.space_group_name_H-M   'P 1'
#
loop_
_entity.id
_entity.type
_entity.pdbx_description
1 polymer ?
#
loop_
_entity_poly.entity_id
_entity_poly.type
_entity_poly.pdbx_seq_one_letter_code
_entity_poly.pdbx_strand_id
1 'polypeptide(L)'
;MGGGNISETHARAARAIPGLEIAAIYGTNRDRVERLTTLHGGTPYLDLDAFLNHKPMDFVAIGSPSGLHSVHGIAAARRGLHVLTEKPIEISTERADELIGAARESGVKLGVMFQDRFKPDIRRLKQWIDDGAIGKPLLIDARVKWYRSPGYYSESKWRGTLALDGGGALINQAVHTLDLLLWLFGDVVRVQARTATMMHAIQGEDTAIALLEFASGALGTVLATTAAFPGYPRRVEATGTQGTLILEHDRIIAADLRDVSGRVNVSLPSGDNENVASPVVSDFSGHQAIFEDFVGAIRDNGTPACDGLEGRRSIALVEEIYSVAQKNHRK
;
A
#
# COMPACT_ATOMS: atom_id res chain seq x y z
N MET A 1 14.21 6.94 -5.46
CA MET A 1 14.59 6.02 -6.56
C MET A 1 13.36 5.77 -7.43
N GLY A 2 13.48 5.91 -8.75
CA GLY A 2 12.39 5.87 -9.72
C GLY A 2 12.28 7.20 -10.48
N GLY A 3 11.44 7.30 -11.49
CA GLY A 3 11.25 8.53 -12.28
C GLY A 3 9.79 8.74 -12.68
N GLY A 4 8.89 8.02 -12.00
CA GLY A 4 7.45 8.07 -12.26
C GLY A 4 6.71 9.10 -11.40
N ASN A 5 5.38 9.13 -11.54
CA ASN A 5 4.51 10.03 -10.78
C ASN A 5 4.66 9.86 -9.27
N ILE A 6 4.86 8.64 -8.78
CA ILE A 6 5.04 8.40 -7.35
C ILE A 6 6.33 9.02 -6.81
N SER A 7 7.41 9.08 -7.62
CA SER A 7 8.65 9.74 -7.22
C SER A 7 8.46 11.26 -7.05
N GLU A 8 7.56 11.87 -7.81
CA GLU A 8 7.19 13.27 -7.63
C GLU A 8 6.37 13.47 -6.33
N THR A 9 5.46 12.54 -6.02
CA THR A 9 4.73 12.54 -4.75
C THR A 9 5.71 12.42 -3.56
N HIS A 10 6.69 11.52 -3.64
CA HIS A 10 7.74 11.39 -2.61
C HIS A 10 8.55 12.68 -2.46
N ALA A 11 8.94 13.30 -3.57
CA ALA A 11 9.70 14.54 -3.53
C ALA A 11 8.90 15.69 -2.90
N ARG A 12 7.61 15.81 -3.21
CA ARG A 12 6.70 16.78 -2.58
C ARG A 12 6.55 16.52 -1.08
N ALA A 13 6.33 15.27 -0.69
CA ALA A 13 6.20 14.87 0.70
C ALA A 13 7.49 15.16 1.50
N ALA A 14 8.65 14.77 0.96
CA ALA A 14 9.93 15.02 1.60
C ALA A 14 10.21 16.52 1.81
N ARG A 15 9.95 17.35 0.79
CA ARG A 15 10.15 18.82 0.88
C ARG A 15 9.22 19.52 1.86
N ALA A 16 8.09 18.92 2.21
CA ALA A 16 7.17 19.47 3.20
C ALA A 16 7.66 19.26 4.65
N ILE A 17 8.71 18.45 4.86
CA ILE A 17 9.24 18.09 6.17
C ILE A 17 10.49 18.94 6.47
N PRO A 18 10.46 19.78 7.51
CA PRO A 18 11.63 20.60 7.88
C PRO A 18 12.86 19.72 8.19
N GLY A 19 13.99 20.06 7.58
CA GLY A 19 15.26 19.35 7.78
C GLY A 19 15.42 18.07 6.97
N LEU A 20 14.45 17.70 6.13
CA LEU A 20 14.60 16.61 5.18
C LEU A 20 14.97 17.17 3.79
N GLU A 21 16.08 16.70 3.24
CA GLU A 21 16.61 17.15 1.96
C GLU A 21 16.62 16.03 0.91
N ILE A 22 16.39 16.39 -0.35
CA ILE A 22 16.53 15.48 -1.48
C ILE A 22 17.96 15.54 -1.97
N ALA A 23 18.81 14.64 -1.53
CA ALA A 23 20.23 14.60 -1.91
C ALA A 23 20.42 14.18 -3.38
N ALA A 24 19.69 13.18 -3.85
CA ALA A 24 19.84 12.64 -5.19
C ALA A 24 18.54 12.02 -5.72
N ILE A 25 18.40 11.96 -7.05
CA ILE A 25 17.29 11.28 -7.73
C ILE A 25 17.86 10.31 -8.77
N TYR A 26 17.44 9.03 -8.68
CA TYR A 26 17.81 7.99 -9.62
C TYR A 26 16.61 7.52 -10.45
N GLY A 27 16.84 7.28 -11.74
CA GLY A 27 15.88 6.64 -12.64
C GLY A 27 16.50 6.28 -13.98
N THR A 28 15.83 5.44 -14.76
CA THR A 28 16.32 4.95 -16.07
C THR A 28 15.99 5.89 -17.24
N ASN A 29 15.14 6.89 -17.04
CA ASN A 29 14.77 7.88 -18.06
C ASN A 29 15.36 9.24 -17.71
N ARG A 30 16.29 9.72 -18.53
CA ARG A 30 17.02 10.99 -18.33
C ARG A 30 16.09 12.18 -18.15
N ASP A 31 15.17 12.38 -19.09
CA ASP A 31 14.31 13.58 -19.10
C ASP A 31 13.44 13.65 -17.84
N ARG A 32 12.96 12.50 -17.35
CA ARG A 32 12.17 12.42 -16.12
C ARG A 32 13.02 12.73 -14.88
N VAL A 33 14.23 12.22 -14.81
CA VAL A 33 15.14 12.47 -13.69
C VAL A 33 15.54 13.95 -13.67
N GLU A 34 15.93 14.51 -14.80
CA GLU A 34 16.30 15.92 -14.92
C GLU A 34 15.12 16.85 -14.59
N ARG A 35 13.90 16.53 -15.06
CA ARG A 35 12.70 17.26 -14.68
C ARG A 35 12.48 17.26 -13.16
N LEU A 36 12.59 16.09 -12.51
CA LEU A 36 12.38 15.97 -11.08
C LEU A 36 13.45 16.72 -10.28
N THR A 37 14.72 16.66 -10.67
CA THR A 37 15.80 17.40 -10.01
C THR A 37 15.68 18.90 -10.22
N THR A 38 15.23 19.36 -11.38
CA THR A 38 14.94 20.79 -11.63
C THR A 38 13.83 21.31 -10.70
N LEU A 39 12.77 20.51 -10.48
CA LEU A 39 11.61 20.91 -9.68
C LEU A 39 11.84 20.77 -8.16
N HIS A 40 12.60 19.78 -7.75
CA HIS A 40 12.67 19.38 -6.33
C HIS A 40 14.08 19.46 -5.74
N GLY A 41 15.10 19.65 -6.55
CA GLY A 41 16.50 19.62 -6.12
C GLY A 41 17.11 18.21 -6.19
N GLY A 42 18.33 18.09 -5.69
CA GLY A 42 19.11 16.87 -5.69
C GLY A 42 19.93 16.64 -6.97
N THR A 43 20.86 15.69 -6.89
CA THR A 43 21.74 15.33 -8.01
C THR A 43 21.10 14.25 -8.88
N PRO A 44 21.04 14.40 -10.21
CA PRO A 44 20.46 13.40 -11.11
C PRO A 44 21.43 12.23 -11.35
N TYR A 45 20.90 10.99 -11.31
CA TYR A 45 21.64 9.77 -11.62
C TYR A 45 20.85 8.85 -12.55
N LEU A 46 21.56 8.26 -13.52
CA LEU A 46 21.06 7.20 -14.42
C LEU A 46 21.72 5.85 -14.13
N ASP A 47 22.77 5.85 -13.34
CA ASP A 47 23.49 4.67 -12.87
C ASP A 47 23.16 4.42 -11.39
N LEU A 48 22.79 3.19 -11.06
CA LEU A 48 22.37 2.82 -9.71
C LEU A 48 23.51 2.85 -8.72
N ASP A 49 24.70 2.39 -9.12
CA ASP A 49 25.85 2.32 -8.22
C ASP A 49 26.37 3.73 -7.90
N ALA A 50 26.45 4.60 -8.88
CA ALA A 50 26.79 6.01 -8.68
C ALA A 50 25.78 6.71 -7.75
N PHE A 51 24.47 6.44 -7.93
CA PHE A 51 23.44 6.98 -7.04
C PHE A 51 23.62 6.50 -5.59
N LEU A 52 23.78 5.18 -5.38
CA LEU A 52 23.90 4.61 -4.05
C LEU A 52 25.21 4.99 -3.34
N ASN A 53 26.23 5.47 -4.08
CA ASN A 53 27.47 6.01 -3.54
C ASN A 53 27.42 7.53 -3.29
N HIS A 54 26.31 8.22 -3.60
CA HIS A 54 26.14 9.63 -3.30
C HIS A 54 26.23 9.89 -1.79
N LYS A 55 26.96 10.95 -1.41
CA LYS A 55 27.13 11.36 -0.01
C LYS A 55 26.94 12.89 0.14
N PRO A 56 26.27 13.36 1.20
CA PRO A 56 25.64 12.55 2.27
C PRO A 56 24.29 11.97 1.81
N MET A 57 23.93 10.79 2.31
CA MET A 57 22.62 10.20 2.13
C MET A 57 22.33 9.20 3.27
N ASP A 58 21.19 9.34 3.96
CA ASP A 58 20.82 8.53 5.11
C ASP A 58 19.91 7.37 4.73
N PHE A 59 19.00 7.58 3.80
CA PHE A 59 18.05 6.56 3.35
C PHE A 59 17.63 6.76 1.89
N VAL A 60 17.02 5.73 1.34
CA VAL A 60 16.41 5.75 0.01
C VAL A 60 14.89 5.57 0.10
N ALA A 61 14.14 6.37 -0.68
CA ALA A 61 12.72 6.14 -0.94
C ALA A 61 12.58 5.46 -2.32
N ILE A 62 12.02 4.24 -2.36
CA ILE A 62 11.92 3.42 -3.57
C ILE A 62 10.51 3.55 -4.16
N GLY A 63 10.42 4.05 -5.39
CA GLY A 63 9.20 4.16 -6.19
C GLY A 63 9.39 3.61 -7.61
N SER A 64 10.20 2.56 -7.74
CA SER A 64 10.36 1.77 -8.96
C SER A 64 9.16 0.82 -9.14
N PRO A 65 9.04 0.08 -10.25
CA PRO A 65 8.09 -1.03 -10.36
C PRO A 65 8.24 -2.03 -9.22
N SER A 66 7.11 -2.61 -8.76
CA SER A 66 7.04 -3.46 -7.55
C SER A 66 8.06 -4.60 -7.55
N GLY A 67 8.23 -5.29 -8.69
CA GLY A 67 9.20 -6.39 -8.82
C GLY A 67 10.69 -5.96 -8.86
N LEU A 68 10.98 -4.69 -8.60
CA LEU A 68 12.35 -4.18 -8.45
C LEU A 68 12.62 -3.67 -7.02
N HIS A 69 11.65 -3.73 -6.12
CA HIS A 69 11.81 -3.18 -4.77
C HIS A 69 12.89 -3.90 -3.99
N SER A 70 12.92 -5.25 -4.01
CA SER A 70 13.97 -6.02 -3.33
C SER A 70 15.34 -5.78 -3.93
N VAL A 71 15.48 -5.76 -5.25
CA VAL A 71 16.77 -5.51 -5.92
C VAL A 71 17.35 -4.16 -5.49
N HIS A 72 16.55 -3.11 -5.54
CA HIS A 72 16.97 -1.77 -5.16
C HIS A 72 17.18 -1.63 -3.64
N GLY A 73 16.29 -2.21 -2.84
CA GLY A 73 16.35 -2.14 -1.39
C GLY A 73 17.54 -2.91 -0.80
N ILE A 74 17.82 -4.11 -1.31
CA ILE A 74 18.99 -4.91 -0.92
C ILE A 74 20.29 -4.18 -1.28
N ALA A 75 20.36 -3.60 -2.48
CA ALA A 75 21.54 -2.84 -2.90
C ALA A 75 21.78 -1.60 -2.02
N ALA A 76 20.71 -0.92 -1.58
CA ALA A 76 20.80 0.20 -0.65
C ALA A 76 21.17 -0.24 0.77
N ALA A 77 20.51 -1.28 1.30
CA ALA A 77 20.75 -1.81 2.64
C ALA A 77 22.22 -2.24 2.82
N ARG A 78 22.78 -2.96 1.85
CA ARG A 78 24.19 -3.38 1.86
C ARG A 78 25.21 -2.22 1.86
N ARG A 79 24.78 -1.00 1.54
CA ARG A 79 25.58 0.23 1.65
C ARG A 79 25.30 1.02 2.92
N GLY A 80 24.54 0.44 3.85
CA GLY A 80 24.19 1.05 5.14
C GLY A 80 23.11 2.13 5.03
N LEU A 81 22.38 2.19 3.91
CA LEU A 81 21.26 3.13 3.74
C LEU A 81 19.97 2.51 4.28
N HIS A 82 19.23 3.26 5.08
CA HIS A 82 17.88 2.87 5.46
C HIS A 82 16.96 2.83 4.22
N VAL A 83 15.93 1.99 4.24
CA VAL A 83 15.08 1.72 3.07
C VAL A 83 13.62 2.00 3.39
N LEU A 84 13.01 2.92 2.65
CA LEU A 84 11.57 3.15 2.64
C LEU A 84 11.05 2.80 1.24
N THR A 85 10.30 1.70 1.12
CA THR A 85 9.82 1.23 -0.18
C THR A 85 8.34 1.48 -0.38
N GLU A 86 7.94 1.72 -1.64
CA GLU A 86 6.54 1.70 -2.03
C GLU A 86 5.89 0.35 -1.76
N LYS A 87 4.57 0.38 -1.69
CA LYS A 87 3.75 -0.83 -1.63
C LYS A 87 3.54 -1.41 -3.06
N PRO A 88 3.37 -2.72 -3.17
CA PRO A 88 3.66 -3.72 -2.15
C PRO A 88 5.16 -3.75 -1.82
N ILE A 89 5.53 -4.32 -0.68
CA ILE A 89 6.96 -4.45 -0.33
C ILE A 89 7.76 -5.14 -1.45
N GLU A 90 7.16 -6.12 -2.09
CA GLU A 90 7.63 -6.87 -3.26
C GLU A 90 6.47 -7.64 -3.90
N ILE A 91 6.72 -8.37 -4.99
CA ILE A 91 5.71 -9.15 -5.71
C ILE A 91 5.54 -10.57 -5.17
N SER A 92 6.44 -11.03 -4.28
CA SER A 92 6.34 -12.33 -3.62
C SER A 92 6.88 -12.27 -2.18
N THR A 93 6.43 -13.20 -1.34
CA THR A 93 6.94 -13.34 0.03
C THR A 93 8.41 -13.72 0.07
N GLU A 94 8.87 -14.59 -0.83
CA GLU A 94 10.28 -14.99 -0.94
C GLU A 94 11.18 -13.76 -1.13
N ARG A 95 10.86 -12.89 -2.09
CA ARG A 95 11.64 -11.68 -2.37
C ARG A 95 11.51 -10.62 -1.30
N ALA A 96 10.35 -10.55 -0.64
CA ALA A 96 10.16 -9.71 0.54
C ALA A 96 11.06 -10.18 1.68
N ASP A 97 11.16 -11.49 1.92
CA ASP A 97 12.01 -12.08 2.94
C ASP A 97 13.50 -11.82 2.67
N GLU A 98 13.94 -11.85 1.41
CA GLU A 98 15.31 -11.47 1.02
C GLU A 98 15.61 -10.00 1.39
N LEU A 99 14.66 -9.08 1.09
CA LEU A 99 14.82 -7.66 1.43
C LEU A 99 14.85 -7.44 2.95
N ILE A 100 13.94 -8.08 3.68
CA ILE A 100 13.87 -8.01 5.15
C ILE A 100 15.17 -8.56 5.77
N GLY A 101 15.65 -9.70 5.26
CA GLY A 101 16.92 -10.31 5.67
C GLY A 101 18.10 -9.37 5.47
N ALA A 102 18.22 -8.79 4.28
CA ALA A 102 19.31 -7.87 3.96
C ALA A 102 19.28 -6.59 4.82
N ALA A 103 18.11 -6.04 5.09
CA ALA A 103 17.96 -4.87 5.96
C ALA A 103 18.40 -5.20 7.40
N ARG A 104 17.96 -6.36 7.92
CA ARG A 104 18.36 -6.85 9.27
C ARG A 104 19.84 -7.10 9.37
N GLU A 105 20.45 -7.78 8.40
CA GLU A 105 21.88 -8.09 8.38
C GLU A 105 22.75 -6.83 8.29
N SER A 106 22.27 -5.81 7.59
CA SER A 106 22.94 -4.51 7.46
C SER A 106 22.66 -3.55 8.63
N GLY A 107 21.78 -3.91 9.57
CA GLY A 107 21.40 -3.05 10.71
C GLY A 107 20.63 -1.79 10.32
N VAL A 108 19.97 -1.78 9.16
CA VAL A 108 19.20 -0.63 8.65
C VAL A 108 17.70 -0.81 8.86
N LYS A 109 16.98 0.32 8.94
CA LYS A 109 15.52 0.33 9.02
C LYS A 109 14.93 0.04 7.65
N LEU A 110 13.85 -0.76 7.61
CA LEU A 110 13.03 -1.01 6.43
C LEU A 110 11.59 -0.61 6.75
N GLY A 111 11.05 0.34 5.99
CA GLY A 111 9.64 0.76 6.06
C GLY A 111 8.92 0.51 4.73
N VAL A 112 7.59 0.35 4.79
CA VAL A 112 6.72 0.15 3.63
C VAL A 112 5.64 1.22 3.58
N MET A 113 5.39 1.80 2.42
CA MET A 113 4.48 2.94 2.24
C MET A 113 3.01 2.51 2.18
N PHE A 114 2.44 2.12 3.33
CA PHE A 114 1.00 1.95 3.51
C PHE A 114 0.39 3.21 4.14
N GLN A 115 0.33 4.30 3.36
CA GLN A 115 -0.07 5.63 3.80
C GLN A 115 -1.48 5.70 4.38
N ASP A 116 -2.35 4.77 4.03
CA ASP A 116 -3.73 4.75 4.52
C ASP A 116 -3.81 4.56 6.04
N ARG A 117 -2.84 3.86 6.65
CA ARG A 117 -2.74 3.69 8.11
C ARG A 117 -2.57 5.02 8.86
N PHE A 118 -2.17 6.09 8.16
CA PHE A 118 -1.95 7.42 8.75
C PHE A 118 -3.15 8.36 8.60
N LYS A 119 -4.19 7.97 7.86
CA LYS A 119 -5.40 8.78 7.69
C LYS A 119 -6.16 8.89 9.01
N PRO A 120 -6.65 10.10 9.38
CA PRO A 120 -7.25 10.33 10.70
C PRO A 120 -8.43 9.39 11.01
N ASP A 121 -9.36 9.21 10.08
CA ASP A 121 -10.52 8.35 10.30
C ASP A 121 -10.14 6.87 10.37
N ILE A 122 -9.10 6.44 9.64
CA ILE A 122 -8.59 5.06 9.69
C ILE A 122 -7.88 4.80 11.04
N ARG A 123 -7.10 5.75 11.55
CA ARG A 123 -6.51 5.67 12.90
C ARG A 123 -7.59 5.62 13.98
N ARG A 124 -8.63 6.46 13.84
CA ARG A 124 -9.78 6.45 14.75
C ARG A 124 -10.52 5.12 14.72
N LEU A 125 -10.74 4.57 13.53
CA LEU A 125 -11.34 3.25 13.35
C LEU A 125 -10.49 2.16 14.05
N LYS A 126 -9.17 2.18 13.87
CA LYS A 126 -8.24 1.27 14.55
C LYS A 126 -8.37 1.38 16.06
N GLN A 127 -8.35 2.58 16.61
CA GLN A 127 -8.51 2.80 18.03
C GLN A 127 -9.82 2.22 18.56
N TRP A 128 -10.96 2.48 17.90
CA TRP A 128 -12.26 1.94 18.32
C TRP A 128 -12.29 0.41 18.30
N ILE A 129 -11.64 -0.22 17.31
CA ILE A 129 -11.54 -1.68 17.21
C ILE A 129 -10.66 -2.21 18.35
N ASP A 130 -9.52 -1.60 18.62
CA ASP A 130 -8.61 -1.98 19.70
C ASP A 130 -9.22 -1.81 21.09
N ASP A 131 -10.03 -0.76 21.26
CA ASP A 131 -10.79 -0.48 22.50
C ASP A 131 -12.01 -1.44 22.66
N GLY A 132 -12.25 -2.33 21.66
CA GLY A 132 -13.34 -3.30 21.70
C GLY A 132 -14.73 -2.69 21.43
N ALA A 133 -14.84 -1.52 20.82
CA ALA A 133 -16.11 -0.80 20.62
C ALA A 133 -17.17 -1.59 19.85
N ILE A 134 -16.75 -2.45 18.89
CA ILE A 134 -17.67 -3.35 18.16
C ILE A 134 -17.89 -4.70 18.88
N GLY A 135 -17.21 -4.93 20.01
CA GLY A 135 -17.17 -6.22 20.67
C GLY A 135 -16.39 -7.27 19.84
N LYS A 136 -16.80 -8.54 19.89
CA LYS A 136 -16.19 -9.58 19.08
C LYS A 136 -16.55 -9.36 17.60
N PRO A 137 -15.57 -9.22 16.67
CA PRO A 137 -15.84 -9.13 15.23
C PRO A 137 -16.54 -10.39 14.72
N LEU A 138 -17.56 -10.22 13.88
CA LEU A 138 -18.36 -11.28 13.28
C LEU A 138 -18.22 -11.32 11.76
N LEU A 139 -18.46 -10.18 11.10
CA LEU A 139 -18.41 -10.04 9.64
C LEU A 139 -17.55 -8.83 9.26
N ILE A 140 -16.73 -9.02 8.24
CA ILE A 140 -15.85 -7.98 7.69
C ILE A 140 -15.98 -8.01 6.17
N ASP A 141 -16.50 -6.94 5.59
CA ASP A 141 -16.72 -6.83 4.15
C ASP A 141 -15.87 -5.71 3.56
N ALA A 142 -15.10 -6.01 2.51
CA ALA A 142 -14.26 -5.05 1.82
C ALA A 142 -14.50 -5.04 0.32
N ARG A 143 -14.74 -3.85 -0.24
CA ARG A 143 -15.02 -3.67 -1.67
C ARG A 143 -14.14 -2.60 -2.28
N VAL A 144 -13.40 -2.99 -3.34
CA VAL A 144 -12.57 -2.12 -4.18
C VAL A 144 -13.07 -2.26 -5.61
N LYS A 145 -14.07 -1.45 -5.98
CA LYS A 145 -14.67 -1.43 -7.31
C LYS A 145 -14.16 -0.23 -8.09
N TRP A 146 -12.92 -0.29 -8.49
CA TRP A 146 -12.29 0.80 -9.23
C TRP A 146 -12.40 0.58 -10.74
N TYR A 147 -12.19 1.65 -11.47
CA TYR A 147 -12.05 1.61 -12.91
C TYR A 147 -10.65 2.06 -13.32
N ARG A 148 -10.02 1.28 -14.16
CA ARG A 148 -8.83 1.69 -14.90
C ARG A 148 -9.14 1.59 -16.39
N SER A 149 -8.81 2.64 -17.14
CA SER A 149 -8.98 2.61 -18.59
C SER A 149 -8.02 1.57 -19.21
N PRO A 150 -8.33 1.03 -20.39
CA PRO A 150 -7.37 0.18 -21.12
C PRO A 150 -6.00 0.84 -21.29
N GLY A 151 -5.95 2.17 -21.52
CA GLY A 151 -4.72 2.96 -21.64
C GLY A 151 -3.84 2.91 -20.38
N TYR A 152 -4.45 2.80 -19.18
CA TYR A 152 -3.69 2.67 -17.93
C TYR A 152 -2.68 1.52 -17.95
N TYR A 153 -3.06 0.42 -18.59
CA TYR A 153 -2.22 -0.76 -18.72
C TYR A 153 -1.36 -0.72 -20.01
N SER A 154 -1.98 -0.40 -21.16
CA SER A 154 -1.29 -0.46 -22.46
C SER A 154 -0.16 0.58 -22.61
N GLU A 155 -0.26 1.72 -21.93
CA GLU A 155 0.78 2.76 -21.92
C GLU A 155 1.91 2.48 -20.92
N SER A 156 1.83 1.37 -20.18
CA SER A 156 2.80 0.98 -19.17
C SER A 156 3.47 -0.35 -19.52
N LYS A 157 4.79 -0.38 -19.48
CA LYS A 157 5.57 -1.60 -19.75
C LYS A 157 5.58 -2.60 -18.59
N TRP A 158 5.05 -2.23 -17.42
CA TRP A 158 5.14 -3.07 -16.21
C TRP A 158 3.80 -3.38 -15.56
N ARG A 159 2.80 -2.48 -15.67
CA ARG A 159 1.49 -2.68 -15.04
C ARG A 159 0.76 -3.90 -15.61
N GLY A 160 0.19 -4.69 -14.72
CA GLY A 160 -0.52 -5.93 -15.07
C GLY A 160 0.38 -7.08 -15.52
N THR A 161 1.73 -6.94 -15.48
CA THR A 161 2.66 -8.02 -15.75
C THR A 161 2.97 -8.81 -14.49
N LEU A 162 3.14 -10.11 -14.59
CA LEU A 162 3.51 -10.95 -13.44
C LEU A 162 4.92 -10.65 -12.94
N ALA A 163 5.85 -10.30 -13.84
CA ALA A 163 7.26 -10.11 -13.51
C ALA A 163 7.55 -8.80 -12.75
N LEU A 164 6.83 -7.70 -13.05
CA LEU A 164 7.14 -6.39 -12.51
C LEU A 164 6.03 -5.79 -11.64
N ASP A 165 4.78 -6.20 -11.85
CA ASP A 165 3.63 -5.78 -11.04
C ASP A 165 3.18 -6.87 -10.06
N GLY A 166 3.50 -8.14 -10.37
CA GLY A 166 3.16 -9.30 -9.55
C GLY A 166 1.74 -9.81 -9.75
N GLY A 167 0.92 -9.13 -10.56
CA GLY A 167 -0.49 -9.46 -10.78
C GLY A 167 -1.28 -8.28 -11.30
N GLY A 168 -2.48 -8.08 -10.79
CA GLY A 168 -3.38 -7.05 -11.26
C GLY A 168 -4.15 -6.31 -10.16
N ALA A 169 -5.48 -6.48 -10.12
CA ALA A 169 -6.35 -5.73 -9.22
C ALA A 169 -6.02 -5.93 -7.74
N LEU A 170 -5.67 -7.13 -7.30
CA LEU A 170 -5.35 -7.41 -5.90
C LEU A 170 -4.05 -6.74 -5.47
N ILE A 171 -2.94 -7.12 -6.11
CA ILE A 171 -1.60 -6.74 -5.64
C ILE A 171 -1.29 -5.26 -5.87
N ASN A 172 -1.80 -4.67 -6.94
CA ASN A 172 -1.51 -3.27 -7.25
C ASN A 172 -2.51 -2.31 -6.58
N GLN A 173 -3.80 -2.63 -6.61
CA GLN A 173 -4.86 -1.72 -6.19
C GLN A 173 -5.45 -2.08 -4.82
N ALA A 174 -5.87 -3.33 -4.64
CA ALA A 174 -6.54 -3.75 -3.40
C ALA A 174 -5.57 -4.03 -2.24
N VAL A 175 -4.27 -4.10 -2.48
CA VAL A 175 -3.26 -4.38 -1.44
C VAL A 175 -3.34 -3.39 -0.27
N HIS A 176 -3.68 -2.14 -0.50
CA HIS A 176 -3.95 -1.16 0.57
C HIS A 176 -5.12 -1.59 1.47
N THR A 177 -6.18 -2.13 0.86
CA THR A 177 -7.35 -2.59 1.61
C THR A 177 -7.03 -3.89 2.35
N LEU A 178 -6.29 -4.82 1.73
CA LEU A 178 -5.82 -6.04 2.39
C LEU A 178 -4.92 -5.73 3.58
N ASP A 179 -4.01 -4.77 3.42
CA ASP A 179 -3.18 -4.27 4.52
C ASP A 179 -4.03 -3.73 5.68
N LEU A 180 -5.03 -2.89 5.38
CA LEU A 180 -5.93 -2.38 6.39
C LEU A 180 -6.71 -3.49 7.10
N LEU A 181 -7.21 -4.51 6.38
CA LEU A 181 -7.91 -5.63 7.00
C LEU A 181 -7.02 -6.39 7.99
N LEU A 182 -5.77 -6.68 7.60
CA LEU A 182 -4.79 -7.35 8.45
C LEU A 182 -4.40 -6.50 9.67
N TRP A 183 -4.25 -5.20 9.48
CA TRP A 183 -3.89 -4.26 10.54
C TRP A 183 -5.04 -4.03 11.54
N LEU A 184 -6.29 -3.99 11.06
CA LEU A 184 -7.48 -3.73 11.87
C LEU A 184 -7.97 -4.99 12.59
N PHE A 185 -7.97 -6.15 11.92
CA PHE A 185 -8.69 -7.34 12.39
C PHE A 185 -7.79 -8.56 12.61
N GLY A 186 -6.48 -8.44 12.37
CA GLY A 186 -5.52 -9.52 12.57
C GLY A 186 -5.37 -10.45 11.38
N ASP A 187 -4.74 -11.60 11.61
CA ASP A 187 -4.36 -12.53 10.56
C ASP A 187 -5.54 -13.33 10.00
N VAL A 188 -5.45 -13.63 8.70
CA VAL A 188 -6.36 -14.56 8.01
C VAL A 188 -5.78 -15.96 8.07
N VAL A 189 -6.60 -16.94 8.48
CA VAL A 189 -6.19 -18.34 8.67
C VAL A 189 -6.75 -19.28 7.60
N ARG A 190 -7.78 -18.84 6.85
CA ARG A 190 -8.33 -19.62 5.73
C ARG A 190 -8.84 -18.70 4.64
N VAL A 191 -8.63 -19.11 3.38
CA VAL A 191 -9.03 -18.39 2.18
C VAL A 191 -9.78 -19.32 1.22
N GLN A 192 -10.86 -18.81 0.61
CA GLN A 192 -11.47 -19.35 -0.61
C GLN A 192 -11.53 -18.22 -1.63
N ALA A 193 -11.16 -18.46 -2.88
CA ALA A 193 -11.07 -17.37 -3.85
C ALA A 193 -11.31 -17.80 -5.30
N ARG A 194 -11.68 -16.79 -6.12
CA ARG A 194 -11.70 -16.84 -7.58
C ARG A 194 -11.09 -15.55 -8.12
N THR A 195 -10.32 -15.68 -9.18
CA THR A 195 -9.76 -14.56 -9.94
C THR A 195 -10.12 -14.70 -11.41
N ALA A 196 -10.23 -13.60 -12.12
CA ALA A 196 -10.49 -13.58 -13.55
C ALA A 196 -9.86 -12.34 -14.19
N THR A 197 -9.52 -12.45 -15.47
CA THR A 197 -9.17 -11.33 -16.34
C THR A 197 -10.27 -11.19 -17.36
N MET A 198 -11.15 -10.20 -17.16
CA MET A 198 -12.44 -10.11 -17.87
C MET A 198 -12.48 -8.96 -18.88
N MET A 199 -11.77 -7.88 -18.64
CA MET A 199 -11.83 -6.66 -19.44
C MET A 199 -10.46 -6.27 -20.03
N HIS A 200 -9.39 -6.42 -19.24
CA HIS A 200 -8.09 -5.89 -19.63
C HIS A 200 -7.19 -6.95 -20.28
N ALA A 201 -6.38 -6.54 -21.27
CA ALA A 201 -5.37 -7.39 -21.87
C ALA A 201 -4.07 -7.38 -21.02
N ILE A 202 -4.12 -8.03 -19.84
CA ILE A 202 -3.02 -8.11 -18.87
C ILE A 202 -2.73 -9.56 -18.48
N GLN A 203 -1.57 -9.80 -17.88
CA GLN A 203 -1.17 -11.14 -17.41
C GLN A 203 -1.80 -11.48 -16.04
N GLY A 204 -1.99 -10.47 -15.20
CA GLY A 204 -2.66 -10.59 -13.91
C GLY A 204 -4.18 -10.57 -14.04
N GLU A 205 -4.87 -10.66 -12.93
CA GLU A 205 -6.33 -10.56 -12.85
C GLU A 205 -6.78 -9.09 -12.80
N ASP A 206 -7.93 -8.80 -13.38
CA ASP A 206 -8.61 -7.51 -13.21
C ASP A 206 -9.81 -7.59 -12.26
N THR A 207 -10.16 -8.80 -11.84
CA THR A 207 -11.28 -9.08 -10.93
C THR A 207 -10.96 -10.25 -10.02
N ALA A 208 -11.22 -10.08 -8.72
CA ALA A 208 -11.03 -11.10 -7.70
C ALA A 208 -12.13 -11.04 -6.64
N ILE A 209 -12.52 -12.23 -6.14
CA ILE A 209 -13.42 -12.38 -5.00
C ILE A 209 -12.78 -13.39 -4.05
N ALA A 210 -12.72 -13.05 -2.76
CA ALA A 210 -12.24 -13.95 -1.72
C ALA A 210 -13.17 -13.99 -0.51
N LEU A 211 -13.31 -15.16 0.08
CA LEU A 211 -13.87 -15.39 1.41
C LEU A 211 -12.72 -15.65 2.37
N LEU A 212 -12.72 -14.98 3.50
CA LEU A 212 -11.66 -14.99 4.49
C LEU A 212 -12.21 -15.50 5.84
N GLU A 213 -11.40 -16.25 6.56
CA GLU A 213 -11.62 -16.58 7.97
C GLU A 213 -10.45 -15.98 8.76
N PHE A 214 -10.75 -15.07 9.68
CA PHE A 214 -9.75 -14.43 10.53
C PHE A 214 -9.42 -15.30 11.74
N ALA A 215 -8.25 -15.14 12.31
CA ALA A 215 -7.85 -15.85 13.53
C ALA A 215 -8.79 -15.61 14.72
N SER A 216 -9.50 -14.46 14.74
CA SER A 216 -10.56 -14.16 15.71
C SER A 216 -11.83 -15.00 15.54
N GLY A 217 -11.95 -15.75 14.44
CA GLY A 217 -13.14 -16.49 14.01
C GLY A 217 -14.15 -15.62 13.23
N ALA A 218 -13.85 -14.35 12.95
CA ALA A 218 -14.68 -13.52 12.08
C ALA A 218 -14.61 -14.04 10.63
N LEU A 219 -15.73 -13.95 9.92
CA LEU A 219 -15.78 -14.21 8.48
C LEU A 219 -15.66 -12.92 7.70
N GLY A 220 -14.97 -12.96 6.57
CA GLY A 220 -14.79 -11.79 5.73
C GLY A 220 -15.00 -12.05 4.26
N THR A 221 -15.27 -10.97 3.52
CA THR A 221 -15.32 -10.95 2.06
C THR A 221 -14.41 -9.86 1.52
N VAL A 222 -13.74 -10.15 0.41
CA VAL A 222 -13.01 -9.16 -0.38
C VAL A 222 -13.46 -9.24 -1.83
N LEU A 223 -13.89 -8.10 -2.37
CA LEU A 223 -14.15 -7.93 -3.79
C LEU A 223 -13.24 -6.84 -4.33
N ALA A 224 -12.41 -7.19 -5.32
CA ALA A 224 -11.49 -6.26 -5.96
C ALA A 224 -11.64 -6.33 -7.48
N THR A 225 -11.80 -5.17 -8.13
CA THR A 225 -11.79 -5.09 -9.59
C THR A 225 -11.28 -3.73 -10.06
N THR A 226 -10.65 -3.72 -11.23
CA THR A 226 -10.28 -2.51 -11.98
C THR A 226 -11.16 -2.30 -13.22
N ALA A 227 -12.19 -3.13 -13.39
CA ALA A 227 -13.11 -3.13 -14.55
C ALA A 227 -14.46 -2.50 -14.25
N ALA A 228 -14.71 -1.94 -13.06
CA ALA A 228 -16.01 -1.40 -12.65
C ALA A 228 -16.17 0.08 -13.05
N PHE A 229 -16.63 0.36 -14.28
CA PHE A 229 -16.94 1.73 -14.72
C PHE A 229 -18.19 2.28 -13.98
N PRO A 230 -18.21 3.56 -13.55
CA PRO A 230 -17.14 4.58 -13.66
C PRO A 230 -16.07 4.48 -12.56
N GLY A 231 -16.18 3.58 -11.62
CA GLY A 231 -15.42 3.45 -10.40
C GLY A 231 -16.21 3.94 -9.18
N TYR A 232 -15.98 3.29 -8.03
CA TYR A 232 -16.67 3.60 -6.78
C TYR A 232 -15.65 3.71 -5.65
N PRO A 233 -15.93 4.51 -4.61
CA PRO A 233 -15.08 4.56 -3.43
C PRO A 233 -14.85 3.18 -2.82
N ARG A 234 -13.65 2.98 -2.30
CA ARG A 234 -13.36 1.82 -1.44
C ARG A 234 -14.28 1.85 -0.23
N ARG A 235 -14.82 0.67 0.15
CA ARG A 235 -15.64 0.52 1.34
C ARG A 235 -15.16 -0.65 2.17
N VAL A 236 -15.07 -0.45 3.47
CA VAL A 236 -14.85 -1.50 4.48
C VAL A 236 -15.96 -1.38 5.51
N GLU A 237 -16.62 -2.49 5.80
CA GLU A 237 -17.67 -2.61 6.80
C GLU A 237 -17.30 -3.70 7.79
N ALA A 238 -17.39 -3.40 9.07
CA ALA A 238 -17.08 -4.34 10.14
C ALA A 238 -18.24 -4.39 11.13
N THR A 239 -18.86 -5.57 11.26
CA THR A 239 -19.92 -5.85 12.22
C THR A 239 -19.40 -6.77 13.30
N GLY A 240 -19.60 -6.39 14.54
CA GLY A 240 -19.30 -7.17 15.73
C GLY A 240 -20.52 -7.33 16.62
N THR A 241 -20.34 -7.97 17.80
CA THR A 241 -21.41 -8.25 18.74
C THR A 241 -22.00 -6.99 19.39
N GLN A 242 -21.27 -5.87 19.36
CA GLN A 242 -21.65 -4.60 19.99
C GLN A 242 -21.88 -3.45 19.00
N GLY A 243 -21.71 -3.67 17.69
CA GLY A 243 -21.99 -2.62 16.73
C GLY A 243 -21.40 -2.87 15.34
N THR A 244 -21.60 -1.87 14.49
CA THR A 244 -21.12 -1.85 13.10
C THR A 244 -20.42 -0.54 12.82
N LEU A 245 -19.26 -0.63 12.16
CA LEU A 245 -18.48 0.49 11.66
C LEU A 245 -18.39 0.42 10.15
N ILE A 246 -18.56 1.54 9.47
CA ILE A 246 -18.46 1.62 8.01
C ILE A 246 -17.49 2.73 7.63
N LEU A 247 -16.45 2.33 6.91
CA LEU A 247 -15.50 3.22 6.25
C LEU A 247 -15.80 3.25 4.75
N GLU A 248 -15.97 4.45 4.20
CA GLU A 248 -16.09 4.64 2.75
C GLU A 248 -15.26 5.85 2.34
N HIS A 249 -14.51 5.75 1.25
CA HIS A 249 -13.59 6.79 0.79
C HIS A 249 -12.65 7.28 1.92
N ASP A 250 -12.15 6.32 2.72
CA ASP A 250 -11.25 6.59 3.86
C ASP A 250 -11.85 7.48 4.97
N ARG A 251 -13.17 7.63 4.99
CA ARG A 251 -13.94 8.35 6.00
C ARG A 251 -14.90 7.39 6.72
N ILE A 252 -15.05 7.55 8.00
CA ILE A 252 -16.06 6.82 8.75
C ILE A 252 -17.42 7.43 8.41
N ILE A 253 -18.30 6.66 7.76
CA ILE A 253 -19.65 7.10 7.36
C ILE A 253 -20.75 6.55 8.26
N ALA A 254 -20.47 5.52 9.07
CA ALA A 254 -21.37 5.02 10.09
C ALA A 254 -20.56 4.43 11.26
N ALA A 255 -21.08 4.64 12.46
CA ALA A 255 -20.61 4.05 13.71
C ALA A 255 -21.82 3.80 14.61
N ASP A 256 -22.47 2.65 14.39
CA ASP A 256 -23.65 2.23 15.14
C ASP A 256 -23.21 1.28 16.27
N LEU A 257 -22.96 1.84 17.45
CA LEU A 257 -22.44 1.15 18.63
C LEU A 257 -23.48 1.09 19.74
N ARG A 258 -23.61 -0.06 20.46
CA ARG A 258 -24.66 -0.27 21.46
C ARG A 258 -24.47 0.57 22.73
N ASP A 259 -23.24 0.69 23.22
CA ASP A 259 -22.94 1.28 24.53
C ASP A 259 -22.45 2.74 24.50
N VAL A 260 -22.37 3.34 23.33
CA VAL A 260 -22.08 4.77 23.21
C VAL A 260 -23.40 5.51 23.28
N SER A 261 -23.67 6.19 24.41
CA SER A 261 -24.83 7.08 24.58
C SER A 261 -24.73 8.27 23.61
N GLY A 262 -25.18 8.06 22.42
CA GLY A 262 -25.15 8.99 21.30
C GLY A 262 -24.54 8.34 20.05
N ARG A 263 -25.31 8.36 18.95
CA ARG A 263 -24.73 8.14 17.62
C ARG A 263 -23.55 9.09 17.52
N VAL A 264 -22.34 8.55 17.30
CA VAL A 264 -21.22 9.39 16.95
C VAL A 264 -21.63 10.13 15.68
N ASN A 265 -21.83 11.45 15.79
CA ASN A 265 -22.15 12.28 14.63
C ASN A 265 -20.98 12.22 13.68
N VAL A 266 -21.08 11.30 12.72
CA VAL A 266 -20.14 11.21 11.63
C VAL A 266 -20.56 12.30 10.65
N SER A 267 -19.74 13.33 10.52
CA SER A 267 -19.95 14.36 9.49
C SER A 267 -19.86 13.68 8.14
N LEU A 268 -21.01 13.52 7.46
CA LEU A 268 -21.02 13.05 6.08
C LEU A 268 -20.18 14.01 5.23
N PRO A 269 -19.29 13.52 4.38
CA PRO A 269 -18.54 14.38 3.51
C PRO A 269 -19.48 15.16 2.60
N SER A 270 -19.39 16.48 2.63
CA SER A 270 -19.96 17.32 1.56
C SER A 270 -19.21 16.98 0.27
N GLY A 271 -19.88 16.31 -0.60
CA GLY A 271 -19.78 15.98 -1.99
C GLY A 271 -18.60 16.41 -2.88
N ASP A 272 -17.37 16.25 -2.47
CA ASP A 272 -16.26 16.25 -3.43
C ASP A 272 -15.97 14.80 -3.85
N ASN A 273 -16.59 14.42 -4.98
CA ASN A 273 -16.22 13.22 -5.72
C ASN A 273 -14.80 13.43 -6.29
N GLU A 274 -13.77 13.29 -5.47
CA GLU A 274 -12.44 13.09 -6.01
C GLU A 274 -12.50 11.87 -6.95
N ASN A 275 -12.01 12.08 -8.16
CA ASN A 275 -12.14 11.13 -9.24
C ASN A 275 -11.39 9.83 -8.89
N VAL A 276 -12.09 8.84 -8.35
CA VAL A 276 -11.56 7.52 -7.93
C VAL A 276 -10.83 6.82 -9.10
N ALA A 277 -11.09 7.27 -10.32
CA ALA A 277 -10.43 6.79 -11.53
C ALA A 277 -9.03 7.42 -11.76
N SER A 278 -8.67 8.52 -11.07
CA SER A 278 -7.37 9.18 -11.30
C SER A 278 -6.22 8.38 -10.67
N PRO A 279 -5.19 8.01 -11.47
CA PRO A 279 -3.97 7.41 -10.93
C PRO A 279 -3.01 8.45 -10.33
N VAL A 280 -3.37 9.74 -10.34
CA VAL A 280 -2.54 10.83 -9.82
C VAL A 280 -2.90 11.10 -8.38
N VAL A 281 -1.92 10.99 -7.49
CA VAL A 281 -2.05 11.34 -6.07
C VAL A 281 -1.99 12.86 -5.95
N SER A 282 -3.14 13.51 -5.77
CA SER A 282 -3.22 14.96 -5.55
C SER A 282 -2.82 15.34 -4.13
N ASP A 283 -3.26 14.57 -3.14
CA ASP A 283 -2.92 14.72 -1.73
C ASP A 283 -1.73 13.83 -1.34
N PHE A 284 -0.63 14.44 -0.91
CA PHE A 284 0.57 13.75 -0.45
C PHE A 284 0.71 13.68 1.08
N SER A 285 -0.29 14.14 1.83
CA SER A 285 -0.24 14.20 3.30
C SER A 285 0.01 12.85 3.95
N GLY A 286 -0.60 11.78 3.43
CA GLY A 286 -0.35 10.42 3.89
C GLY A 286 1.09 9.97 3.66
N HIS A 287 1.70 10.32 2.51
CA HIS A 287 3.12 10.04 2.26
C HIS A 287 4.03 10.88 3.17
N GLN A 288 3.69 12.14 3.39
CA GLN A 288 4.42 12.98 4.33
C GLN A 288 4.44 12.35 5.73
N ALA A 289 3.29 11.92 6.24
CA ALA A 289 3.21 11.27 7.55
C ALA A 289 4.05 9.99 7.65
N ILE A 290 4.16 9.20 6.57
CA ILE A 290 5.08 8.05 6.52
C ILE A 290 6.54 8.47 6.56
N PHE A 291 6.93 9.51 5.80
CA PHE A 291 8.29 10.01 5.86
C PHE A 291 8.64 10.51 7.26
N GLU A 292 7.74 11.23 7.92
CA GLU A 292 7.91 11.70 9.30
C GLU A 292 8.09 10.53 10.29
N ASP A 293 7.24 9.51 10.19
CA ASP A 293 7.34 8.27 11.00
C ASP A 293 8.68 7.56 10.75
N PHE A 294 9.07 7.40 9.49
CA PHE A 294 10.29 6.70 9.12
C PHE A 294 11.56 7.44 9.58
N VAL A 295 11.60 8.76 9.38
CA VAL A 295 12.70 9.60 9.86
C VAL A 295 12.76 9.59 11.39
N GLY A 296 11.61 9.64 12.07
CA GLY A 296 11.52 9.45 13.52
C GLY A 296 12.09 8.11 13.97
N ALA A 297 11.70 7.02 13.29
CA ALA A 297 12.20 5.68 13.59
C ALA A 297 13.73 5.56 13.39
N ILE A 298 14.30 6.24 12.39
CA ILE A 298 15.78 6.30 12.20
C ILE A 298 16.42 7.05 13.36
N ARG A 299 15.96 8.28 13.64
CA ARG A 299 16.53 9.17 14.65
C ARG A 299 16.49 8.57 16.06
N ASP A 300 15.34 7.99 16.42
CA ASP A 300 15.07 7.50 17.77
C ASP A 300 15.44 6.00 17.91
N ASN A 301 16.04 5.41 16.88
CA ASN A 301 16.34 3.98 16.74
C ASN A 301 15.13 3.08 17.01
N GLY A 302 13.93 3.58 16.68
CA GLY A 302 12.66 2.87 16.82
C GLY A 302 12.36 1.93 15.65
N THR A 303 11.09 1.47 15.59
CA THR A 303 10.55 0.66 14.48
C THR A 303 9.52 1.50 13.72
N PRO A 304 9.58 1.55 12.37
CA PRO A 304 8.55 2.22 11.59
C PRO A 304 7.17 1.61 11.82
N ALA A 305 6.11 2.41 11.79
CA ALA A 305 4.73 1.97 12.00
C ALA A 305 4.28 0.86 11.01
N CYS A 306 4.88 0.83 9.82
CA CYS A 306 4.76 -0.28 8.90
C CYS A 306 6.17 -0.69 8.46
N ASP A 307 6.76 -1.64 9.17
CA ASP A 307 8.05 -2.22 8.84
C ASP A 307 7.95 -3.29 7.75
N GLY A 308 9.08 -3.93 7.43
CA GLY A 308 9.12 -4.98 6.41
C GLY A 308 8.24 -6.20 6.75
N LEU A 309 8.14 -6.59 8.04
CA LEU A 309 7.32 -7.73 8.46
C LEU A 309 5.84 -7.41 8.31
N GLU A 310 5.41 -6.21 8.70
CA GLU A 310 4.05 -5.76 8.48
C GLU A 310 3.69 -5.68 6.99
N GLY A 311 4.59 -5.11 6.16
CA GLY A 311 4.37 -5.04 4.71
C GLY A 311 4.29 -6.42 4.04
N ARG A 312 5.04 -7.40 4.54
CA ARG A 312 5.03 -8.79 4.07
C ARG A 312 3.68 -9.49 4.26
N ARG A 313 2.93 -9.17 5.33
CA ARG A 313 1.64 -9.81 5.63
C ARG A 313 0.64 -9.62 4.49
N SER A 314 0.59 -8.44 3.89
CA SER A 314 -0.33 -8.15 2.79
C SER A 314 0.01 -8.96 1.53
N ILE A 315 1.30 -9.17 1.22
CA ILE A 315 1.74 -10.01 0.11
C ILE A 315 1.47 -11.48 0.38
N ALA A 316 1.68 -11.96 1.60
CA ALA A 316 1.35 -13.33 1.96
C ALA A 316 -0.14 -13.64 1.73
N LEU A 317 -1.03 -12.71 2.09
CA LEU A 317 -2.46 -12.87 1.82
C LEU A 317 -2.78 -12.84 0.32
N VAL A 318 -2.13 -11.97 -0.46
CA VAL A 318 -2.30 -11.93 -1.92
C VAL A 318 -1.87 -13.25 -2.56
N GLU A 319 -0.69 -13.78 -2.19
CA GLU A 319 -0.20 -15.07 -2.69
C GLU A 319 -1.13 -16.23 -2.34
N GLU A 320 -1.67 -16.26 -1.11
CA GLU A 320 -2.64 -17.31 -0.71
C GLU A 320 -3.92 -17.20 -1.54
N ILE A 321 -4.44 -15.98 -1.77
CA ILE A 321 -5.61 -15.78 -2.63
C ILE A 321 -5.34 -16.30 -4.05
N TYR A 322 -4.18 -15.99 -4.65
CA TYR A 322 -3.80 -16.49 -5.96
C TYR A 322 -3.64 -18.00 -6.00
N SER A 323 -2.96 -18.58 -5.00
CA SER A 323 -2.75 -20.03 -4.89
C SER A 323 -4.08 -20.80 -4.85
N VAL A 324 -5.02 -20.36 -4.01
CA VAL A 324 -6.33 -20.98 -3.87
C VAL A 324 -7.18 -20.80 -5.15
N ALA A 325 -7.15 -19.62 -5.77
CA ALA A 325 -7.87 -19.35 -7.01
C ALA A 325 -7.40 -20.26 -8.15
N GLN A 326 -6.08 -20.45 -8.29
CA GLN A 326 -5.49 -21.34 -9.32
C GLN A 326 -5.90 -22.81 -9.12
N LYS A 327 -5.93 -23.31 -7.88
CA LYS A 327 -6.37 -24.69 -7.57
C LYS A 327 -7.84 -24.90 -7.97
N ASN A 328 -8.67 -23.87 -7.83
CA ASN A 328 -10.09 -23.93 -8.16
C ASN A 328 -10.39 -23.79 -9.67
N HIS A 329 -9.45 -23.28 -10.46
CA HIS A 329 -9.57 -23.27 -11.93
C HIS A 329 -9.28 -24.63 -12.60
N ARG A 330 -8.61 -25.54 -11.88
CA ARG A 330 -8.22 -26.88 -12.40
C ARG A 330 -9.25 -27.97 -12.11
N LYS A 331 -10.30 -27.65 -11.38
CA LYS A 331 -11.45 -28.52 -11.11
C LYS A 331 -12.65 -28.13 -11.98
#